data_90998bac16ba8890c1faf32404dcd112
#
_entry.id   90998bac16ba8890c1faf32404dcd112
#
_cell.length_a   1.000
_cell.length_b   1.000
_cell.length_c   1.000
_cell.angle_alpha   90.00
_cell.angle_beta   90.00
_cell.angle_gamma   90.00
#
_symmetry.space_group_name_H-M   'P 1'
#
loop_
_entity.id
_entity.type
_entity.pdbx_description
1 polymer ?
#
loop_
_entity_poly.entity_id
_entity_poly.type
_entity_poly.pdbx_seq_one_letter_code
_entity_poly.pdbx_strand_id
1 'polypeptide(L)'
;PDSTNWWDIRKYLKEFLSDRRVIEVNPIIWQVILNLFILTLRPSKTAHAYKKIWLKDRNESPLLYFTRSQADKLKKRIGTERIIVDFAMRYGNPSIKSKMNSLKSVGCENIVILPLYPQYASATTATVCDEVYRSLMEMRWQPSLQIISHYDSHSLYIDALVKSLEKKIEELDWKPDLII
;
A
#
# COMPACT_ATOMS: atom_id res chain seq x y z
N PRO A 1 -8.88 1.18 3.40
CA PRO A 1 -9.63 0.94 4.62
C PRO A 1 -9.97 -0.54 4.78
N ASP A 2 -10.21 -1.00 6.01
CA ASP A 2 -10.52 -2.39 6.32
C ASP A 2 -11.94 -2.78 5.90
N SER A 3 -12.85 -1.81 5.91
CA SER A 3 -14.21 -1.96 5.39
C SER A 3 -14.77 -0.63 4.86
N THR A 4 -16.00 -0.67 4.34
CA THR A 4 -16.70 0.54 3.87
C THR A 4 -17.61 1.16 4.92
N ASN A 5 -17.57 0.71 6.19
CA ASN A 5 -18.32 1.33 7.25
C ASN A 5 -17.70 2.69 7.66
N TRP A 6 -18.49 3.52 8.33
CA TRP A 6 -18.08 4.87 8.69
C TRP A 6 -16.85 4.92 9.61
N TRP A 7 -16.77 4.00 10.58
CA TRP A 7 -15.68 3.98 11.56
C TRP A 7 -14.35 3.56 10.97
N ASP A 8 -14.34 2.52 10.11
CA ASP A 8 -13.13 2.06 9.44
C ASP A 8 -12.62 3.07 8.41
N ILE A 9 -13.53 3.74 7.70
CA ILE A 9 -13.18 4.86 6.82
C ILE A 9 -12.61 6.03 7.64
N ARG A 10 -13.21 6.36 8.77
CA ARG A 10 -12.71 7.43 9.63
C ARG A 10 -11.31 7.13 10.16
N LYS A 11 -11.08 5.88 10.60
CA LYS A 11 -9.77 5.39 11.07
C LYS A 11 -8.73 5.49 9.96
N TYR A 12 -9.06 5.00 8.79
CA TYR A 12 -8.20 5.07 7.59
C TYR A 12 -7.87 6.52 7.22
N LEU A 13 -8.86 7.40 7.16
CA LEU A 13 -8.65 8.82 6.86
C LEU A 13 -7.76 9.49 7.91
N LYS A 14 -7.95 9.17 9.19
CA LYS A 14 -7.10 9.69 10.25
C LYS A 14 -5.66 9.27 10.07
N GLU A 15 -5.39 7.99 9.82
CA GLU A 15 -4.06 7.45 9.61
C GLU A 15 -3.40 8.09 8.38
N PHE A 16 -4.10 8.09 7.23
CA PHE A 16 -3.61 8.63 5.97
C PHE A 16 -3.33 10.13 6.02
N LEU A 17 -4.28 10.92 6.55
CA LEU A 17 -4.18 12.38 6.58
C LEU A 17 -3.36 12.92 7.76
N SER A 18 -2.98 12.07 8.72
CA SER A 18 -2.01 12.42 9.77
C SER A 18 -0.56 12.21 9.33
N ASP A 19 -0.35 11.57 8.17
CA ASP A 19 1.00 11.36 7.65
C ASP A 19 1.57 12.68 7.12
N ARG A 20 2.70 13.09 7.69
CA ARG A 20 3.38 14.35 7.35
C ARG A 20 3.98 14.35 5.94
N ARG A 21 4.20 13.19 5.36
CA ARG A 21 4.64 13.03 3.97
C ARG A 21 3.51 13.24 2.98
N VAL A 22 2.26 13.09 3.42
CA VAL A 22 1.06 13.29 2.61
C VAL A 22 0.53 14.70 2.75
N ILE A 23 0.58 15.24 3.99
CA ILE A 23 0.08 16.58 4.31
C ILE A 23 1.21 17.43 4.92
N GLU A 24 1.72 18.36 4.14
CA GLU A 24 2.82 19.25 4.47
C GLU A 24 2.33 20.60 5.04
N VAL A 25 1.40 20.55 6.00
CA VAL A 25 0.85 21.71 6.70
C VAL A 25 1.33 21.73 8.15
N ASN A 26 1.30 22.90 8.80
CA ASN A 26 1.62 22.99 10.23
C ASN A 26 0.82 21.94 11.01
N PRO A 27 1.49 21.02 11.76
CA PRO A 27 0.82 19.88 12.38
C PRO A 27 -0.25 20.24 13.38
N ILE A 28 -0.05 21.32 14.15
CA ILE A 28 -1.01 21.74 15.19
C ILE A 28 -2.31 22.22 14.53
N ILE A 29 -2.19 23.12 13.55
CA ILE A 29 -3.35 23.64 12.81
C ILE A 29 -4.06 22.49 12.08
N TRP A 30 -3.28 21.63 11.43
CA TRP A 30 -3.82 20.52 10.68
C TRP A 30 -4.59 19.53 11.56
N GLN A 31 -4.06 19.19 12.75
CA GLN A 31 -4.75 18.28 13.67
C GLN A 31 -6.11 18.83 14.12
N VAL A 32 -6.24 20.12 14.31
CA VAL A 32 -7.52 20.76 14.63
C VAL A 32 -8.49 20.60 13.45
N ILE A 33 -8.07 20.97 12.23
CA ILE A 33 -8.88 20.85 11.02
C ILE A 33 -9.27 19.39 10.76
N LEU A 34 -8.30 18.49 10.86
CA LEU A 34 -8.51 17.06 10.63
C LEU A 34 -9.59 16.50 11.57
N ASN A 35 -9.45 16.72 12.89
CA ASN A 35 -10.35 16.10 13.85
C ASN A 35 -11.73 16.74 13.91
N LEU A 36 -11.85 18.06 13.79
CA LEU A 36 -13.12 18.77 13.91
C LEU A 36 -13.95 18.75 12.60
N PHE A 37 -13.28 18.85 11.45
CA PHE A 37 -13.99 18.97 10.17
C PHE A 37 -13.84 17.74 9.28
N ILE A 38 -12.63 17.32 8.98
CA ILE A 38 -12.40 16.27 7.98
C ILE A 38 -12.98 14.94 8.47
N LEU A 39 -12.64 14.53 9.68
CA LEU A 39 -13.04 13.23 10.23
C LEU A 39 -14.52 13.17 10.69
N THR A 40 -15.22 14.28 10.68
CA THR A 40 -16.67 14.33 10.90
C THR A 40 -17.46 14.31 9.60
N LEU A 41 -17.03 15.07 8.60
CA LEU A 41 -17.81 15.28 7.37
C LEU A 41 -17.43 14.32 6.23
N ARG A 42 -16.16 13.98 6.08
CA ARG A 42 -15.66 13.18 4.94
C ARG A 42 -15.96 11.68 5.01
N PRO A 43 -16.02 10.99 6.17
CA PRO A 43 -16.14 9.54 6.19
C PRO A 43 -17.34 9.00 5.41
N SER A 44 -18.51 9.61 5.51
CA SER A 44 -19.70 9.18 4.78
C SER A 44 -19.54 9.27 3.26
N LYS A 45 -19.00 10.40 2.76
CA LYS A 45 -18.75 10.60 1.33
C LYS A 45 -17.68 9.62 0.81
N THR A 46 -16.61 9.44 1.58
CA THR A 46 -15.52 8.51 1.24
C THR A 46 -16.01 7.06 1.27
N ALA A 47 -16.82 6.67 2.27
CA ALA A 47 -17.43 5.35 2.33
C ALA A 47 -18.28 5.04 1.09
N HIS A 48 -19.08 6.03 0.64
CA HIS A 48 -19.88 5.89 -0.58
C HIS A 48 -19.01 5.68 -1.83
N ALA A 49 -17.89 6.41 -1.95
CA ALA A 49 -16.96 6.23 -3.05
C ALA A 49 -16.30 4.83 -3.03
N TYR A 50 -15.85 4.37 -1.85
CA TYR A 50 -15.27 3.03 -1.72
C TYR A 50 -16.28 1.91 -2.02
N LYS A 51 -17.55 2.07 -1.64
CA LYS A 51 -18.61 1.08 -1.97
C LYS A 51 -18.76 0.83 -3.47
N LYS A 52 -18.47 1.83 -4.31
CA LYS A 52 -18.58 1.69 -5.78
C LYS A 52 -17.51 0.77 -6.37
N ILE A 53 -16.34 0.71 -5.76
CA ILE A 53 -15.20 -0.09 -6.23
C ILE A 53 -14.96 -1.35 -5.37
N TRP A 54 -15.75 -1.55 -4.31
CA TRP A 54 -15.58 -2.65 -3.37
C TRP A 54 -15.90 -3.99 -4.02
N LEU A 55 -15.03 -4.99 -3.84
CA LEU A 55 -15.26 -6.35 -4.31
C LEU A 55 -16.30 -7.02 -3.41
N LYS A 56 -17.56 -7.01 -3.86
CA LYS A 56 -18.70 -7.46 -3.04
C LYS A 56 -18.65 -8.93 -2.69
N ASP A 57 -18.20 -9.77 -3.63
CA ASP A 57 -18.03 -11.21 -3.47
C ASP A 57 -16.96 -11.60 -2.44
N ARG A 58 -16.00 -10.72 -2.18
CA ARG A 58 -14.87 -10.92 -1.26
C ARG A 58 -14.92 -10.01 -0.04
N ASN A 59 -15.80 -9.03 -0.05
CA ASN A 59 -15.93 -8.00 0.98
C ASN A 59 -14.58 -7.31 1.31
N GLU A 60 -13.80 -6.96 0.29
CA GLU A 60 -12.51 -6.29 0.44
C GLU A 60 -12.24 -5.25 -0.65
N SER A 61 -11.25 -4.38 -0.42
CA SER A 61 -10.83 -3.41 -1.43
C SER A 61 -10.04 -4.09 -2.57
N PRO A 62 -10.15 -3.60 -3.82
CA PRO A 62 -9.31 -4.09 -4.92
C PRO A 62 -7.82 -4.02 -4.60
N LEU A 63 -7.38 -2.94 -3.93
CA LEU A 63 -5.97 -2.78 -3.55
C LEU A 63 -5.50 -3.93 -2.66
N LEU A 64 -6.25 -4.27 -1.62
CA LEU A 64 -5.91 -5.37 -0.71
C LEU A 64 -5.88 -6.72 -1.45
N TYR A 65 -6.89 -6.97 -2.28
CA TYR A 65 -7.00 -8.18 -3.09
C TYR A 65 -5.80 -8.35 -4.02
N PHE A 66 -5.48 -7.32 -4.82
CA PHE A 66 -4.37 -7.41 -5.77
C PHE A 66 -3.01 -7.48 -5.07
N THR A 67 -2.80 -6.75 -3.98
CA THR A 67 -1.56 -6.84 -3.19
C THR A 67 -1.33 -8.26 -2.69
N ARG A 68 -2.37 -8.89 -2.10
CA ARG A 68 -2.32 -10.28 -1.65
C ARG A 68 -2.05 -11.23 -2.81
N SER A 69 -2.77 -11.08 -3.91
CA SER A 69 -2.60 -11.92 -5.11
C SER A 69 -1.17 -11.85 -5.67
N GLN A 70 -0.56 -10.66 -5.66
CA GLN A 70 0.83 -10.49 -6.09
C GLN A 70 1.79 -11.19 -5.14
N ALA A 71 1.61 -11.04 -3.83
CA ALA A 71 2.43 -11.73 -2.83
C ALA A 71 2.32 -13.27 -2.96
N ASP A 72 1.11 -13.80 -3.16
CA ASP A 72 0.87 -15.24 -3.35
C ASP A 72 1.53 -15.77 -4.63
N LYS A 73 1.47 -15.01 -5.72
CA LYS A 73 2.14 -15.37 -6.99
C LYS A 73 3.66 -15.34 -6.84
N LEU A 74 4.19 -14.34 -6.14
CA LEU A 74 5.61 -14.21 -5.85
C LEU A 74 6.10 -15.38 -5.00
N LYS A 75 5.35 -15.71 -3.92
CA LYS A 75 5.62 -16.85 -3.06
C LYS A 75 5.71 -18.16 -3.84
N LYS A 76 4.75 -18.39 -4.76
CA LYS A 76 4.76 -19.59 -5.62
C LYS A 76 5.96 -19.63 -6.56
N ARG A 77 6.44 -18.47 -7.05
CA ARG A 77 7.55 -18.38 -7.99
C ARG A 77 8.92 -18.54 -7.33
N ILE A 78 9.10 -17.99 -6.13
CA ILE A 78 10.39 -18.03 -5.39
C ILE A 78 10.58 -19.38 -4.69
N GLY A 79 9.49 -20.05 -4.28
CA GLY A 79 9.54 -21.18 -3.37
C GLY A 79 9.59 -20.72 -1.90
N THR A 80 9.45 -21.67 -0.97
CA THR A 80 9.25 -21.34 0.45
C THR A 80 10.27 -21.91 1.42
N GLU A 81 11.26 -22.66 0.95
CA GLU A 81 12.20 -23.35 1.86
C GLU A 81 13.10 -22.42 2.68
N ARG A 82 13.46 -21.26 2.11
CA ARG A 82 14.40 -20.30 2.74
C ARG A 82 13.89 -18.86 2.74
N ILE A 83 12.80 -18.57 2.05
CA ILE A 83 12.29 -17.22 1.87
C ILE A 83 10.82 -17.16 2.25
N ILE A 84 10.49 -16.27 3.17
CA ILE A 84 9.12 -15.95 3.54
C ILE A 84 8.68 -14.75 2.72
N VAL A 85 7.64 -14.89 1.92
CA VAL A 85 6.99 -13.79 1.21
C VAL A 85 5.69 -13.45 1.93
N ASP A 86 5.55 -12.21 2.32
CA ASP A 86 4.33 -11.69 2.96
C ASP A 86 4.04 -10.27 2.43
N PHE A 87 2.92 -9.70 2.80
CA PHE A 87 2.55 -8.35 2.39
C PHE A 87 2.03 -7.54 3.57
N ALA A 88 2.14 -6.23 3.46
CA ALA A 88 1.59 -5.27 4.40
C ALA A 88 0.95 -4.10 3.67
N MET A 89 0.03 -3.43 4.35
CA MET A 89 -0.56 -2.18 3.87
C MET A 89 0.11 -1.01 4.59
N ARG A 90 0.37 0.08 3.84
CA ARG A 90 0.93 1.29 4.47
C ARG A 90 -0.08 1.92 5.42
N TYR A 91 -1.37 1.87 5.09
CA TYR A 91 -2.48 2.32 5.91
C TYR A 91 -3.52 1.20 6.03
N GLY A 92 -4.03 0.97 7.25
CA GLY A 92 -4.94 -0.14 7.54
C GLY A 92 -4.22 -1.46 7.78
N ASN A 93 -4.90 -2.58 7.49
CA ASN A 93 -4.44 -3.92 7.83
C ASN A 93 -4.24 -4.82 6.61
N PRO A 94 -3.27 -5.80 6.70
CA PRO A 94 -2.30 -5.99 7.76
C PRO A 94 -1.25 -4.87 7.78
N SER A 95 -0.95 -4.30 8.94
CA SER A 95 -0.02 -3.17 9.05
C SER A 95 1.45 -3.60 8.90
N ILE A 96 2.31 -2.68 8.45
CA ILE A 96 3.76 -2.89 8.36
C ILE A 96 4.31 -3.35 9.70
N LYS A 97 3.96 -2.65 10.79
CA LYS A 97 4.42 -3.00 12.15
C LYS A 97 4.05 -4.43 12.54
N SER A 98 2.82 -4.85 12.29
CA SER A 98 2.37 -6.20 12.64
C SER A 98 3.13 -7.27 11.84
N LYS A 99 3.36 -7.04 10.55
CA LYS A 99 4.09 -7.98 9.69
C LYS A 99 5.57 -8.05 10.00
N MET A 100 6.22 -6.94 10.29
CA MET A 100 7.62 -6.94 10.73
C MET A 100 7.80 -7.70 12.05
N ASN A 101 6.88 -7.52 13.01
CA ASN A 101 6.90 -8.28 14.26
C ASN A 101 6.66 -9.79 14.02
N SER A 102 5.75 -10.14 13.11
CA SER A 102 5.53 -11.55 12.73
C SER A 102 6.78 -12.17 12.10
N LEU A 103 7.42 -11.49 11.14
CA LEU A 103 8.66 -11.99 10.52
C LEU A 103 9.78 -12.17 11.56
N LYS A 104 9.91 -11.22 12.49
CA LYS A 104 10.87 -11.34 13.59
C LYS A 104 10.56 -12.54 14.48
N SER A 105 9.30 -12.79 14.82
CA SER A 105 8.92 -13.90 15.71
C SER A 105 9.22 -15.29 15.14
N VAL A 106 9.29 -15.42 13.81
CA VAL A 106 9.69 -16.64 13.12
C VAL A 106 11.19 -16.69 12.78
N GLY A 107 11.99 -15.76 13.30
CA GLY A 107 13.45 -15.77 13.20
C GLY A 107 14.03 -15.17 11.93
N CYS A 108 13.29 -14.31 11.20
CA CYS A 108 13.85 -13.62 10.04
C CYS A 108 14.90 -12.59 10.46
N GLU A 109 16.13 -12.79 10.01
CA GLU A 109 17.28 -11.91 10.27
C GLU A 109 17.51 -10.88 9.16
N ASN A 110 17.04 -11.15 7.95
CA ASN A 110 17.17 -10.27 6.79
C ASN A 110 15.79 -10.02 6.19
N ILE A 111 15.40 -8.77 6.06
CA ILE A 111 14.11 -8.34 5.52
C ILE A 111 14.35 -7.45 4.30
N VAL A 112 13.72 -7.80 3.18
CA VAL A 112 13.66 -6.95 1.98
C VAL A 112 12.27 -6.37 1.87
N ILE A 113 12.18 -5.06 1.78
CA ILE A 113 10.93 -4.31 1.58
C ILE A 113 10.85 -3.87 0.12
N LEU A 114 9.78 -4.26 -0.55
CA LEU A 114 9.44 -3.80 -1.90
C LEU A 114 8.15 -2.98 -1.84
N PRO A 115 8.23 -1.64 -1.76
CA PRO A 115 7.07 -0.79 -1.91
C PRO A 115 6.48 -0.97 -3.32
N LEU A 116 5.18 -1.24 -3.43
CA LEU A 116 4.53 -1.45 -4.73
C LEU A 116 4.21 -0.11 -5.42
N TYR A 117 5.13 0.83 -5.31
CA TYR A 117 5.16 2.11 -6.02
C TYR A 117 6.38 2.12 -6.93
N PRO A 118 6.20 2.00 -8.26
CA PRO A 118 7.32 1.95 -9.19
C PRO A 118 8.20 3.18 -9.13
N GLN A 119 7.58 4.37 -9.10
CA GLN A 119 8.27 5.67 -8.96
C GLN A 119 8.42 6.03 -7.48
N TYR A 120 9.56 6.63 -7.14
CA TYR A 120 9.75 7.21 -5.82
C TYR A 120 8.98 8.53 -5.68
N ALA A 121 8.25 8.68 -4.59
CA ALA A 121 7.67 9.95 -4.15
C ALA A 121 7.65 10.03 -2.61
N SER A 122 7.65 11.27 -2.09
CA SER A 122 7.54 11.50 -0.63
C SER A 122 6.25 10.88 -0.06
N ALA A 123 5.13 11.10 -0.74
CA ALA A 123 3.82 10.61 -0.31
C ALA A 123 3.58 9.11 -0.58
N THR A 124 4.53 8.39 -1.16
CA THR A 124 4.42 6.96 -1.47
C THR A 124 5.54 6.16 -0.83
N THR A 125 6.68 6.01 -1.50
CA THR A 125 7.79 5.19 -1.01
C THR A 125 8.33 5.69 0.33
N ALA A 126 8.50 7.02 0.51
CA ALA A 126 9.05 7.53 1.75
C ALA A 126 8.13 7.32 2.96
N THR A 127 6.78 7.31 2.79
CA THR A 127 5.87 6.98 3.89
C THR A 127 6.02 5.52 4.34
N VAL A 128 6.26 4.61 3.39
CA VAL A 128 6.56 3.20 3.70
C VAL A 128 7.86 3.08 4.47
N CYS A 129 8.92 3.76 4.01
CA CYS A 129 10.23 3.79 4.69
C CYS A 129 10.10 4.30 6.14
N ASP A 130 9.39 5.42 6.34
CA ASP A 130 9.19 6.00 7.67
C ASP A 130 8.51 5.00 8.63
N GLU A 131 7.50 4.25 8.17
CA GLU A 131 6.80 3.29 9.01
C GLU A 131 7.63 2.04 9.29
N VAL A 132 8.40 1.58 8.30
CA VAL A 132 9.37 0.48 8.47
C VAL A 132 10.44 0.86 9.49
N TYR A 133 11.05 2.03 9.35
CA TYR A 133 12.08 2.50 10.29
C TYR A 133 11.51 2.72 11.70
N ARG A 134 10.31 3.29 11.83
CA ARG A 134 9.63 3.44 13.11
C ARG A 134 9.40 2.08 13.76
N SER A 135 8.96 1.09 12.99
CA SER A 135 8.78 -0.28 13.48
C SER A 135 10.08 -0.92 13.94
N LEU A 136 11.21 -0.69 13.22
CA LEU A 136 12.53 -1.14 13.63
C LEU A 136 13.01 -0.49 14.93
N MET A 137 12.80 0.82 15.08
CA MET A 137 13.22 1.56 16.29
C MET A 137 12.56 1.04 17.57
N GLU A 138 11.37 0.45 17.45
CA GLU A 138 10.67 -0.19 18.58
C GLU A 138 11.20 -1.59 18.91
N MET A 139 12.02 -2.19 18.04
CA MET A 139 12.54 -3.54 18.23
C MET A 139 13.82 -3.52 19.06
N ARG A 140 13.89 -4.36 20.09
CA ARG A 140 15.12 -4.53 20.89
C ARG A 140 16.27 -5.13 20.07
N TRP A 141 15.97 -6.07 19.19
CA TRP A 141 16.86 -6.63 18.19
C TRP A 141 16.32 -6.32 16.79
N GLN A 142 17.17 -5.76 15.96
CA GLN A 142 16.77 -5.30 14.63
C GLN A 142 17.33 -6.22 13.56
N PRO A 143 16.49 -6.75 12.64
CA PRO A 143 16.96 -7.48 11.48
C PRO A 143 17.71 -6.56 10.51
N SER A 144 18.57 -7.15 9.67
CA SER A 144 19.11 -6.47 8.50
C SER A 144 17.98 -6.07 7.55
N LEU A 145 18.04 -4.84 7.03
CA LEU A 145 16.97 -4.29 6.20
C LEU A 145 17.50 -3.78 4.87
N GLN A 146 16.82 -4.15 3.79
CA GLN A 146 17.00 -3.57 2.48
C GLN A 146 15.65 -3.07 1.95
N ILE A 147 15.63 -1.84 1.43
CA ILE A 147 14.43 -1.25 0.82
C ILE A 147 14.71 -0.97 -0.66
N ILE A 148 13.83 -1.45 -1.54
CA ILE A 148 13.85 -1.13 -2.97
C ILE A 148 13.17 0.23 -3.14
N SER A 149 13.91 1.25 -3.52
CA SER A 149 13.41 2.63 -3.56
C SER A 149 12.54 2.93 -4.78
N HIS A 150 12.87 2.35 -5.93
CA HIS A 150 12.12 2.51 -7.18
C HIS A 150 12.49 1.40 -8.18
N TYR A 151 11.63 1.17 -9.17
CA TYR A 151 11.84 0.22 -10.26
C TYR A 151 11.09 0.62 -11.55
N ASP A 152 10.79 1.90 -11.67
CA ASP A 152 10.05 2.51 -12.79
C ASP A 152 10.71 2.34 -14.15
N SER A 153 12.05 2.28 -14.18
CA SER A 153 12.85 2.06 -15.38
C SER A 153 13.28 0.59 -15.60
N HIS A 154 12.88 -0.33 -14.71
CA HIS A 154 13.25 -1.73 -14.84
C HIS A 154 12.57 -2.38 -16.05
N SER A 155 13.34 -3.03 -16.94
CA SER A 155 12.83 -3.58 -18.21
C SER A 155 11.60 -4.49 -18.03
N LEU A 156 11.61 -5.41 -17.05
CA LEU A 156 10.49 -6.29 -16.78
C LEU A 156 9.22 -5.55 -16.35
N TYR A 157 9.36 -4.40 -15.67
CA TYR A 157 8.22 -3.56 -15.33
C TYR A 157 7.65 -2.89 -16.57
N ILE A 158 8.50 -2.32 -17.42
CA ILE A 158 8.10 -1.71 -18.70
C ILE A 158 7.43 -2.75 -19.60
N ASP A 159 8.00 -3.95 -19.74
CA ASP A 159 7.41 -5.04 -20.52
C ASP A 159 6.02 -5.44 -20.01
N ALA A 160 5.83 -5.45 -18.69
CA ALA A 160 4.52 -5.75 -18.09
C ALA A 160 3.49 -4.66 -18.41
N LEU A 161 3.89 -3.37 -18.40
CA LEU A 161 3.03 -2.26 -18.81
C LEU A 161 2.64 -2.36 -20.29
N VAL A 162 3.63 -2.60 -21.18
CA VAL A 162 3.41 -2.76 -22.62
C VAL A 162 2.39 -3.87 -22.88
N LYS A 163 2.63 -5.06 -22.34
CA LYS A 163 1.69 -6.21 -22.49
C LYS A 163 0.30 -5.91 -21.97
N SER A 164 0.19 -5.19 -20.85
CA SER A 164 -1.11 -4.80 -20.30
C SER A 164 -1.86 -3.84 -21.22
N LEU A 165 -1.12 -2.89 -21.82
CA LEU A 165 -1.67 -1.91 -22.75
C LEU A 165 -2.08 -2.55 -24.06
N GLU A 166 -1.21 -3.37 -24.67
CA GLU A 166 -1.48 -4.12 -25.89
C GLU A 166 -2.76 -4.95 -25.76
N LYS A 167 -2.84 -5.75 -24.68
CA LYS A 167 -4.05 -6.52 -24.38
C LYS A 167 -5.30 -5.63 -24.28
N LYS A 168 -5.17 -4.44 -23.66
CA LYS A 168 -6.32 -3.54 -23.54
C LYS A 168 -6.72 -2.93 -24.88
N ILE A 169 -5.77 -2.63 -25.75
CA ILE A 169 -6.03 -2.15 -27.11
C ILE A 169 -6.72 -3.22 -27.97
N GLU A 170 -6.28 -4.49 -27.85
CA GLU A 170 -6.92 -5.63 -28.55
C GLU A 170 -8.37 -5.86 -28.14
N GLU A 171 -8.74 -5.51 -26.90
CA GLU A 171 -10.12 -5.62 -26.39
C GLU A 171 -11.05 -4.49 -26.88
N LEU A 172 -10.50 -3.44 -27.53
CA LEU A 172 -11.30 -2.33 -28.04
C LEU A 172 -11.91 -2.67 -29.42
N ASP A 173 -13.14 -2.26 -29.63
CA ASP A 173 -13.85 -2.33 -30.93
C ASP A 173 -13.54 -1.13 -31.84
N TRP A 174 -12.64 -0.25 -31.40
CA TRP A 174 -12.16 0.93 -32.13
C TRP A 174 -10.63 1.11 -31.94
N LYS A 175 -9.98 1.79 -32.87
CA LYS A 175 -8.54 2.07 -32.82
C LYS A 175 -8.29 3.44 -32.17
N PRO A 176 -7.49 3.52 -31.11
CA PRO A 176 -7.10 4.80 -30.53
C PRO A 176 -6.13 5.56 -31.44
N ASP A 177 -6.35 6.84 -31.63
CA ASP A 177 -5.44 7.73 -32.37
C ASP A 177 -4.30 8.25 -31.48
N LEU A 178 -4.53 8.33 -30.16
CA LEU A 178 -3.58 8.78 -29.17
C LEU A 178 -3.78 8.03 -27.86
N ILE A 179 -2.67 7.74 -27.19
CA ILE A 179 -2.61 7.18 -25.85
C ILE A 179 -1.92 8.21 -24.95
N ILE A 180 -2.54 8.55 -23.83
CA ILE A 180 -2.06 9.55 -22.85
C ILE A 180 -1.78 8.87 -21.53
#